data_a8eaa94e348c65237d11adc6dd4fbd7b
#
_entry.id   a8eaa94e348c65237d11adc6dd4fbd7b
#
_cell.length_a   1.000
_cell.length_b   1.000
_cell.length_c   1.000
_cell.angle_alpha   90.00
_cell.angle_beta   90.00
_cell.angle_gamma   90.00
#
_symmetry.space_group_name_H-M   'P 1'
#
loop_
_entity.id
_entity.type
_entity.pdbx_description
1 polymer ?
#
loop_
_entity_poly.entity_id
_entity_poly.type
_entity_poly.pdbx_seq_one_letter_code
_entity_poly.pdbx_strand_id
1 'polypeptide(L)'
;GDAVIPLPPGLDALGAMTIGTAGFTAALAIHRMEHNGQTPAKGPIVVTGATGGVGSLAIDMLARRGYEVVAVSGKAQHAEYLRALGAATVLARQEIDYGSKPLEAERFAGAIDNVGGEMLTWLTRTVGYWGNIASVGLAGSPKLETTVVPFILRGVNLLGINSSATPREPRLAVWQRIAAD
;
A
#
# COMPACT_ATOMS: atom_id res chain seq x y z
N GLY A 1 2.54 17.66 24.85
CA GLY A 1 2.01 18.38 23.69
C GLY A 1 1.26 17.42 22.77
N ASP A 2 0.49 17.94 21.83
CA ASP A 2 -0.46 17.18 20.98
C ASP A 2 0.18 16.12 20.05
N ALA A 3 1.50 16.19 19.88
CA ALA A 3 2.26 15.22 19.11
C ALA A 3 2.50 13.88 19.82
N VAL A 4 2.36 13.86 21.15
CA VAL A 4 2.53 12.65 21.96
C VAL A 4 1.19 11.96 22.12
N ILE A 5 1.15 10.66 21.81
CA ILE A 5 -0.04 9.82 22.02
C ILE A 5 0.32 8.69 22.97
N PRO A 6 -0.62 8.21 23.82
CA PRO A 6 -0.41 7.05 24.64
C PRO A 6 -0.29 5.79 23.76
N LEU A 7 0.52 4.84 24.18
CA LEU A 7 0.52 3.51 23.55
C LEU A 7 -0.83 2.83 23.81
N PRO A 8 -1.44 2.22 22.82
CA PRO A 8 -2.66 1.46 23.01
C PRO A 8 -2.38 0.20 23.86
N PRO A 9 -3.39 -0.32 24.57
CA PRO A 9 -3.27 -1.58 25.28
C PRO A 9 -2.80 -2.70 24.35
N GLY A 10 -1.89 -3.56 24.84
CA GLY A 10 -1.33 -4.68 24.07
C GLY A 10 -0.06 -4.34 23.28
N LEU A 11 0.31 -3.07 23.16
CA LEU A 11 1.53 -2.65 22.48
C LEU A 11 2.52 -2.03 23.49
N ASP A 12 3.70 -2.60 23.60
CA ASP A 12 4.79 -2.05 24.42
C ASP A 12 5.68 -1.08 23.60
N ALA A 13 6.61 -0.43 24.28
CA ALA A 13 7.50 0.55 23.65
C ALA A 13 8.43 -0.11 22.61
N LEU A 14 8.87 -1.34 22.83
CA LEU A 14 9.72 -2.07 21.89
C LEU A 14 8.95 -2.43 20.62
N GLY A 15 7.75 -2.95 20.76
CA GLY A 15 6.85 -3.23 19.63
C GLY A 15 6.52 -1.98 18.82
N ALA A 16 6.16 -0.88 19.51
CA ALA A 16 5.89 0.40 18.85
C ALA A 16 7.10 0.94 18.08
N MET A 17 8.30 0.81 18.64
CA MET A 17 9.54 1.23 17.95
C MET A 17 9.91 0.31 16.80
N THR A 18 9.65 -0.99 16.92
CA THR A 18 9.87 -1.99 15.85
C THR A 18 8.96 -1.72 14.64
N ILE A 19 7.68 -1.46 14.89
CA ILE A 19 6.71 -1.05 13.87
C ILE A 19 7.12 0.30 13.26
N GLY A 20 7.41 1.26 14.11
CA GLY A 20 7.91 2.58 13.75
C GLY A 20 7.03 3.33 12.76
N THR A 21 7.63 4.30 12.07
CA THR A 21 6.95 5.07 11.03
C THR A 21 6.54 4.21 9.84
N ALA A 22 7.33 3.20 9.51
CA ALA A 22 7.04 2.34 8.34
C ALA A 22 5.75 1.53 8.54
N GLY A 23 5.58 0.89 9.71
CA GLY A 23 4.37 0.14 10.00
C GLY A 23 3.16 1.04 10.20
N PHE A 24 3.33 2.19 10.85
CA PHE A 24 2.26 3.18 10.93
C PHE A 24 1.81 3.65 9.54
N THR A 25 2.74 3.88 8.62
CA THR A 25 2.43 4.30 7.25
C THR A 25 1.68 3.21 6.48
N ALA A 26 2.10 1.95 6.62
CA ALA A 26 1.42 0.81 6.02
C ALA A 26 -0.02 0.67 6.56
N ALA A 27 -0.19 0.72 7.88
CA ALA A 27 -1.50 0.66 8.52
C ALA A 27 -2.41 1.84 8.14
N LEU A 28 -1.86 3.05 8.04
CA LEU A 28 -2.59 4.24 7.58
C LEU A 28 -3.05 4.09 6.13
N ALA A 29 -2.19 3.54 5.25
CA ALA A 29 -2.55 3.28 3.86
C ALA A 29 -3.74 2.31 3.78
N ILE A 30 -3.68 1.18 4.49
CA ILE A 30 -4.76 0.19 4.55
C ILE A 30 -6.03 0.82 5.16
N HIS A 31 -5.91 1.55 6.26
CA HIS A 31 -7.03 2.23 6.91
C HIS A 31 -7.75 3.18 5.95
N ARG A 32 -7.01 4.00 5.18
CA ARG A 32 -7.60 4.92 4.21
C ARG A 32 -8.25 4.21 3.03
N MET A 33 -7.62 3.14 2.53
CA MET A 33 -8.20 2.31 1.46
C MET A 33 -9.52 1.68 1.92
N GLU A 34 -9.56 1.07 3.11
CA GLU A 34 -10.77 0.45 3.66
C GLU A 34 -11.87 1.47 3.97
N HIS A 35 -11.51 2.64 4.51
CA HIS A 35 -12.45 3.75 4.70
C HIS A 35 -13.07 4.20 3.35
N ASN A 36 -12.32 4.07 2.26
CA ASN A 36 -12.81 4.32 0.89
C ASN A 36 -13.34 3.05 0.21
N GLY A 37 -13.85 2.11 0.99
CA GLY A 37 -14.57 0.94 0.50
C GLY A 37 -13.71 -0.19 -0.06
N GLN A 38 -12.39 -0.24 0.21
CA GLN A 38 -11.56 -1.40 -0.14
C GLN A 38 -11.92 -2.59 0.75
N THR A 39 -12.08 -3.76 0.14
CA THR A 39 -12.34 -5.02 0.86
C THR A 39 -11.61 -6.18 0.19
N PRO A 40 -11.32 -7.29 0.91
CA PRO A 40 -10.71 -8.48 0.32
C PRO A 40 -11.50 -9.07 -0.85
N ALA A 41 -12.82 -8.99 -0.82
CA ALA A 41 -13.70 -9.53 -1.86
C ALA A 41 -13.57 -8.82 -3.22
N LYS A 42 -12.96 -7.63 -3.27
CA LYS A 42 -12.74 -6.91 -4.53
C LYS A 42 -11.62 -7.50 -5.39
N GLY A 43 -10.73 -8.29 -4.81
CA GLY A 43 -9.59 -8.91 -5.51
C GLY A 43 -8.22 -8.47 -4.97
N PRO A 44 -7.14 -8.78 -5.70
CA PRO A 44 -5.79 -8.63 -5.20
C PRO A 44 -5.35 -7.17 -5.02
N ILE A 45 -4.54 -6.95 -3.99
CA ILE A 45 -3.84 -5.69 -3.73
C ILE A 45 -2.38 -5.83 -4.14
N VAL A 46 -1.90 -4.94 -4.98
CA VAL A 46 -0.47 -4.92 -5.34
C VAL A 46 0.31 -3.98 -4.41
N VAL A 47 1.46 -4.45 -3.93
CA VAL A 47 2.39 -3.67 -3.09
C VAL A 47 3.69 -3.51 -3.85
N THR A 48 4.05 -2.28 -4.21
CA THR A 48 5.32 -1.96 -4.86
C THR A 48 6.40 -1.61 -3.84
N GLY A 49 7.68 -1.76 -4.20
CA GLY A 49 8.76 -1.59 -3.25
C GLY A 49 8.66 -2.58 -2.07
N ALA A 50 8.18 -3.79 -2.36
CA ALA A 50 7.75 -4.81 -1.43
C ALA A 50 8.77 -5.19 -0.35
N THR A 51 10.08 -5.10 -0.65
CA THR A 51 11.16 -5.42 0.30
C THR A 51 11.58 -4.24 1.19
N GLY A 52 10.96 -3.08 1.03
CA GLY A 52 11.18 -1.92 1.90
C GLY A 52 10.40 -2.03 3.20
N GLY A 53 10.70 -1.16 4.17
CA GLY A 53 10.05 -1.18 5.49
C GLY A 53 8.52 -1.07 5.41
N VAL A 54 7.99 -0.11 4.64
CA VAL A 54 6.53 0.02 4.46
C VAL A 54 5.97 -1.16 3.68
N GLY A 55 6.64 -1.56 2.58
CA GLY A 55 6.16 -2.63 1.71
C GLY A 55 6.03 -3.97 2.41
N SER A 56 7.05 -4.37 3.19
CA SER A 56 7.05 -5.65 3.91
C SER A 56 5.96 -5.70 4.99
N LEU A 57 5.82 -4.63 5.78
CA LEU A 57 4.77 -4.55 6.80
C LEU A 57 3.37 -4.44 6.19
N ALA A 58 3.22 -3.76 5.05
CA ALA A 58 1.95 -3.71 4.33
C ALA A 58 1.52 -5.10 3.84
N ILE A 59 2.44 -5.93 3.35
CA ILE A 59 2.16 -7.31 2.92
C ILE A 59 1.65 -8.14 4.09
N ASP A 60 2.37 -8.14 5.21
CA ASP A 60 1.97 -8.91 6.40
C ASP A 60 0.59 -8.46 6.92
N MET A 61 0.38 -7.16 7.07
CA MET A 61 -0.91 -6.62 7.54
C MET A 61 -2.07 -6.92 6.59
N LEU A 62 -1.88 -6.81 5.28
CA LEU A 62 -2.91 -7.14 4.29
C LEU A 62 -3.24 -8.63 4.29
N ALA A 63 -2.22 -9.50 4.32
CA ALA A 63 -2.40 -10.95 4.33
C ALA A 63 -3.17 -11.41 5.58
N ARG A 64 -2.82 -10.90 6.77
CA ARG A 64 -3.56 -11.18 8.02
C ARG A 64 -5.02 -10.76 7.96
N ARG A 65 -5.35 -9.75 7.18
CA ARG A 65 -6.72 -9.25 6.96
C ARG A 65 -7.46 -9.96 5.84
N GLY A 66 -6.88 -11.02 5.27
CA GLY A 66 -7.49 -11.85 4.24
C GLY A 66 -7.43 -11.26 2.83
N TYR A 67 -6.61 -10.24 2.59
CA TYR A 67 -6.37 -9.77 1.22
C TYR A 67 -5.42 -10.71 0.48
N GLU A 68 -5.70 -10.96 -0.79
CA GLU A 68 -4.73 -11.53 -1.71
C GLU A 68 -3.69 -10.45 -2.06
N VAL A 69 -2.41 -10.74 -1.82
CA VAL A 69 -1.34 -9.74 -1.99
C VAL A 69 -0.43 -10.13 -3.13
N VAL A 70 -0.22 -9.18 -4.05
CA VAL A 70 0.78 -9.26 -5.12
C VAL A 70 1.94 -8.34 -4.76
N ALA A 71 3.11 -8.91 -4.50
CA ALA A 71 4.32 -8.15 -4.17
C ALA A 71 5.13 -7.83 -5.43
N VAL A 72 5.50 -6.57 -5.64
CA VAL A 72 6.41 -6.16 -6.72
C VAL A 72 7.76 -5.78 -6.16
N SER A 73 8.82 -6.47 -6.59
CA SER A 73 10.18 -6.23 -6.15
C SER A 73 11.18 -6.24 -7.31
N GLY A 74 12.18 -5.35 -7.24
CA GLY A 74 13.37 -5.42 -8.10
C GLY A 74 14.45 -6.38 -7.60
N LYS A 75 14.21 -7.10 -6.49
CA LYS A 75 15.15 -7.98 -5.79
C LYS A 75 14.62 -9.41 -5.78
N ALA A 76 14.83 -10.14 -6.87
CA ALA A 76 14.31 -11.50 -7.07
C ALA A 76 14.73 -12.48 -5.94
N GLN A 77 15.93 -12.31 -5.37
CA GLN A 77 16.45 -13.14 -4.27
C GLN A 77 15.61 -13.08 -2.98
N HIS A 78 14.70 -12.11 -2.84
CA HIS A 78 13.83 -11.98 -1.67
C HIS A 78 12.41 -12.54 -1.88
N ALA A 79 12.17 -13.30 -2.95
CA ALA A 79 10.84 -13.82 -3.24
C ALA A 79 10.29 -14.74 -2.13
N GLU A 80 11.12 -15.59 -1.54
CA GLU A 80 10.73 -16.47 -0.44
C GLU A 80 10.37 -15.68 0.82
N TYR A 81 11.15 -14.64 1.14
CA TYR A 81 10.83 -13.73 2.24
C TYR A 81 9.47 -13.05 2.05
N LEU A 82 9.17 -12.56 0.85
CA LEU A 82 7.88 -11.91 0.57
C LEU A 82 6.71 -12.90 0.67
N ARG A 83 6.91 -14.15 0.24
CA ARG A 83 5.89 -15.21 0.42
C ARG A 83 5.70 -15.57 1.89
N ALA A 84 6.77 -15.62 2.67
CA ALA A 84 6.70 -15.85 4.11
C ALA A 84 5.93 -14.75 4.86
N LEU A 85 5.94 -13.51 4.34
CA LEU A 85 5.10 -12.40 4.83
C LEU A 85 3.64 -12.50 4.39
N GLY A 86 3.29 -13.42 3.50
CA GLY A 86 1.92 -13.62 3.03
C GLY A 86 1.63 -13.14 1.61
N ALA A 87 2.65 -12.78 0.81
CA ALA A 87 2.42 -12.48 -0.60
C ALA A 87 2.02 -13.76 -1.36
N ALA A 88 0.83 -13.76 -1.97
CA ALA A 88 0.34 -14.85 -2.80
C ALA A 88 1.13 -14.94 -4.12
N THR A 89 1.52 -13.79 -4.66
CA THR A 89 2.29 -13.69 -5.91
C THR A 89 3.43 -12.69 -5.73
N VAL A 90 4.59 -13.00 -6.30
CA VAL A 90 5.75 -12.10 -6.37
C VAL A 90 6.09 -11.85 -7.82
N LEU A 91 6.05 -10.58 -8.23
CA LEU A 91 6.39 -10.12 -9.58
C LEU A 91 7.77 -9.44 -9.57
N ALA A 92 8.61 -9.82 -10.50
CA ALA A 92 9.87 -9.11 -10.73
C ALA A 92 9.58 -7.79 -11.45
N ARG A 93 10.05 -6.66 -10.90
CA ARG A 93 9.82 -5.33 -11.49
C ARG A 93 10.30 -5.24 -12.94
N GLN A 94 11.39 -5.95 -13.26
CA GLN A 94 12.01 -5.95 -14.59
C GLN A 94 11.16 -6.65 -15.66
N GLU A 95 10.19 -7.48 -15.24
CA GLU A 95 9.33 -8.27 -16.13
C GLU A 95 7.95 -7.59 -16.31
N ILE A 96 7.72 -6.43 -15.70
CA ILE A 96 6.46 -5.72 -15.84
C ILE A 96 6.42 -5.00 -17.18
N ASP A 97 5.45 -5.36 -18.00
CA ASP A 97 5.03 -4.53 -19.12
C ASP A 97 4.12 -3.40 -18.59
N TYR A 98 4.64 -2.19 -18.61
CA TYR A 98 3.91 -1.01 -18.16
C TYR A 98 2.80 -0.57 -19.11
N GLY A 99 2.81 -1.06 -20.35
CA GLY A 99 1.85 -0.65 -21.38
C GLY A 99 1.97 0.82 -21.77
N SER A 100 1.13 1.25 -22.68
CA SER A 100 1.11 2.65 -23.17
C SER A 100 -0.30 3.24 -23.28
N LYS A 101 -1.34 2.42 -23.10
CA LYS A 101 -2.73 2.88 -23.24
C LYS A 101 -3.16 3.67 -22.01
N PRO A 102 -4.07 4.63 -22.13
CA PRO A 102 -4.66 5.32 -20.99
C PRO A 102 -5.33 4.38 -19.97
N LEU A 103 -5.86 3.24 -20.44
CA LEU A 103 -6.37 2.12 -19.66
C LEU A 103 -5.79 0.82 -20.19
N GLU A 104 -5.20 0.02 -19.33
CA GLU A 104 -4.79 -1.36 -19.59
C GLU A 104 -5.82 -2.33 -19.02
N ALA A 105 -5.61 -3.63 -19.22
CA ALA A 105 -6.45 -4.65 -18.59
C ALA A 105 -6.42 -4.50 -17.06
N GLU A 106 -7.57 -4.66 -16.43
CA GLU A 106 -7.67 -4.67 -14.97
C GLU A 106 -6.91 -5.86 -14.39
N ARG A 107 -6.09 -5.61 -13.39
CA ARG A 107 -5.26 -6.62 -12.75
C ARG A 107 -5.39 -6.64 -11.23
N PHE A 108 -5.68 -5.49 -10.63
CA PHE A 108 -5.65 -5.30 -9.18
C PHE A 108 -6.90 -4.56 -8.70
N ALA A 109 -7.41 -4.94 -7.52
CA ALA A 109 -8.48 -4.19 -6.86
C ALA A 109 -7.99 -2.94 -6.16
N GLY A 110 -6.67 -2.84 -5.90
CA GLY A 110 -6.05 -1.68 -5.29
C GLY A 110 -4.53 -1.82 -5.24
N ALA A 111 -3.87 -0.79 -4.72
CA ALA A 111 -2.41 -0.75 -4.65
C ALA A 111 -1.91 0.03 -3.42
N ILE A 112 -0.75 -0.38 -2.89
CA ILE A 112 0.10 0.44 -2.01
C ILE A 112 1.41 0.71 -2.74
N ASP A 113 1.62 1.96 -3.14
CA ASP A 113 2.78 2.34 -3.93
C ASP A 113 3.84 3.08 -3.11
N ASN A 114 5.04 2.49 -3.08
CA ASN A 114 6.23 3.04 -2.43
C ASN A 114 7.27 3.58 -3.43
N VAL A 115 7.00 3.49 -4.73
CA VAL A 115 7.99 3.71 -5.80
C VAL A 115 7.76 5.01 -6.55
N GLY A 116 6.51 5.34 -6.87
CA GLY A 116 6.19 6.50 -7.71
C GLY A 116 6.57 6.29 -9.18
N GLY A 117 6.65 7.38 -9.92
CA GLY A 117 7.11 7.38 -11.32
C GLY A 117 6.25 6.51 -12.23
N GLU A 118 6.93 5.81 -13.14
CA GLU A 118 6.31 4.92 -14.12
C GLU A 118 5.50 3.79 -13.46
N MET A 119 5.97 3.30 -12.30
CA MET A 119 5.25 2.30 -11.52
C MET A 119 3.87 2.81 -11.07
N LEU A 120 3.81 4.01 -10.49
CA LEU A 120 2.55 4.62 -10.08
C LEU A 120 1.66 4.91 -11.30
N THR A 121 2.24 5.35 -12.40
CA THR A 121 1.52 5.55 -13.67
C THR A 121 0.87 4.25 -14.15
N TRP A 122 1.61 3.13 -14.13
CA TRP A 122 1.09 1.81 -14.48
C TRP A 122 -0.05 1.37 -13.56
N LEU A 123 0.06 1.62 -12.26
CA LEU A 123 -1.00 1.31 -11.31
C LEU A 123 -2.29 2.06 -11.63
N THR A 124 -2.23 3.34 -12.03
CA THR A 124 -3.45 4.07 -12.43
C THR A 124 -4.15 3.43 -13.62
N ARG A 125 -3.41 2.77 -14.52
CA ARG A 125 -3.94 2.13 -15.73
C ARG A 125 -4.50 0.72 -15.50
N THR A 126 -4.02 0.02 -14.45
CA THR A 126 -4.29 -1.42 -14.20
C THR A 126 -5.15 -1.70 -12.99
N VAL A 127 -5.37 -0.73 -12.12
CA VAL A 127 -6.34 -0.84 -11.02
C VAL A 127 -7.76 -0.79 -11.59
N GLY A 128 -8.61 -1.67 -11.11
CA GLY A 128 -9.98 -1.84 -11.56
C GLY A 128 -10.97 -0.84 -10.98
N TYR A 129 -12.25 -1.06 -11.25
CA TYR A 129 -13.35 -0.16 -10.87
C TYR A 129 -13.38 0.11 -9.36
N TRP A 130 -13.46 1.39 -9.01
CA TRP A 130 -13.54 1.89 -7.62
C TRP A 130 -12.38 1.41 -6.75
N GLY A 131 -11.26 1.04 -7.38
CA GLY A 131 -10.05 0.63 -6.67
C GLY A 131 -9.30 1.82 -6.08
N ASN A 132 -8.49 1.54 -5.05
CA ASN A 132 -7.73 2.54 -4.32
C ASN A 132 -6.23 2.36 -4.53
N ILE A 133 -5.53 3.44 -4.83
CA ILE A 133 -4.07 3.48 -4.88
C ILE A 133 -3.59 4.37 -3.74
N ALA A 134 -3.01 3.77 -2.71
CA ALA A 134 -2.33 4.48 -1.64
C ALA A 134 -0.93 4.90 -2.11
N SER A 135 -0.74 6.18 -2.40
CA SER A 135 0.56 6.74 -2.78
C SER A 135 1.35 7.11 -1.53
N VAL A 136 2.40 6.35 -1.25
CA VAL A 136 3.20 6.40 -0.02
C VAL A 136 4.57 6.97 -0.26
N GLY A 137 5.26 6.50 -1.31
CA GLY A 137 6.67 6.79 -1.54
C GLY A 137 7.01 7.20 -2.96
N LEU A 138 8.26 7.60 -3.14
CA LEU A 138 8.81 8.13 -4.40
C LEU A 138 10.23 7.58 -4.68
N ALA A 139 10.49 6.34 -4.24
CA ALA A 139 11.83 5.74 -4.32
C ALA A 139 12.36 5.62 -5.77
N GLY A 140 11.48 5.55 -6.77
CA GLY A 140 11.84 5.56 -8.17
C GLY A 140 11.80 6.94 -8.78
N SER A 141 10.72 7.70 -8.55
CA SER A 141 10.56 9.07 -9.06
C SER A 141 9.41 9.79 -8.35
N PRO A 142 9.50 11.13 -8.15
CA PRO A 142 8.39 11.95 -7.66
C PRO A 142 7.35 12.28 -8.74
N LYS A 143 7.61 11.96 -10.01
CA LYS A 143 6.72 12.30 -11.11
C LYS A 143 5.56 11.31 -11.22
N LEU A 144 4.42 11.79 -11.68
CA LEU A 144 3.27 10.99 -12.09
C LEU A 144 2.82 11.46 -13.47
N GLU A 145 2.93 10.59 -14.46
CA GLU A 145 2.51 10.86 -15.84
C GLU A 145 1.27 10.04 -16.18
N THR A 146 0.10 10.57 -15.90
CA THR A 146 -1.18 9.91 -16.15
C THR A 146 -2.18 10.85 -16.82
N THR A 147 -3.33 10.32 -17.18
CA THR A 147 -4.47 11.08 -17.69
C THR A 147 -5.63 11.02 -16.70
N VAL A 148 -6.68 11.78 -16.93
CA VAL A 148 -7.90 11.69 -16.11
C VAL A 148 -8.75 10.45 -16.40
N VAL A 149 -8.42 9.72 -17.47
CA VAL A 149 -9.21 8.57 -17.98
C VAL A 149 -9.44 7.48 -16.91
N PRO A 150 -8.43 6.99 -16.17
CA PRO A 150 -8.66 5.99 -15.10
C PRO A 150 -9.62 6.50 -14.02
N PHE A 151 -9.52 7.76 -13.65
CA PHE A 151 -10.34 8.36 -12.60
C PHE A 151 -11.80 8.53 -13.04
N ILE A 152 -12.04 8.95 -14.29
CA ILE A 152 -13.39 9.17 -14.82
C ILE A 152 -14.06 7.84 -15.19
N LEU A 153 -13.35 6.96 -15.91
CA LEU A 153 -13.97 5.76 -16.48
C LEU A 153 -13.99 4.56 -15.54
N ARG A 154 -13.06 4.48 -14.56
CA ARG A 154 -13.01 3.40 -13.57
C ARG A 154 -13.24 3.85 -12.14
N GLY A 155 -13.36 5.16 -11.88
CA GLY A 155 -13.50 5.68 -10.53
C GLY A 155 -12.29 5.35 -9.65
N VAL A 156 -11.09 5.20 -10.23
CA VAL A 156 -9.86 4.92 -9.49
C VAL A 156 -9.59 6.07 -8.51
N ASN A 157 -9.22 5.74 -7.29
CA ASN A 157 -8.91 6.73 -6.26
C ASN A 157 -7.40 6.76 -6.01
N LEU A 158 -6.80 7.94 -6.08
CA LEU A 158 -5.41 8.16 -5.69
C LEU A 158 -5.38 8.81 -4.30
N LEU A 159 -4.97 8.04 -3.30
CA LEU A 159 -4.98 8.43 -1.89
C LEU A 159 -3.56 8.80 -1.44
N GLY A 160 -3.28 10.07 -1.21
CA GLY A 160 -2.00 10.50 -0.63
C GLY A 160 -1.86 10.05 0.82
N ILE A 161 -0.74 9.45 1.20
CA ILE A 161 -0.47 8.94 2.55
C ILE A 161 0.59 9.80 3.24
N ASN A 162 0.14 10.77 4.02
CA ASN A 162 1.03 11.61 4.80
C ASN A 162 1.06 11.15 6.27
N SER A 163 1.96 10.22 6.58
CA SER A 163 2.10 9.65 7.93
C SER A 163 2.68 10.65 8.94
N SER A 164 3.51 11.60 8.50
CA SER A 164 4.14 12.58 9.39
C SER A 164 3.15 13.62 9.92
N ALA A 165 2.22 14.08 9.08
CA ALA A 165 1.23 15.09 9.41
C ALA A 165 -0.20 14.51 9.56
N THR A 166 -0.32 13.24 9.90
CA THR A 166 -1.62 12.61 10.19
C THR A 166 -2.28 13.31 11.38
N PRO A 167 -3.53 13.80 11.27
CA PRO A 167 -4.26 14.38 12.38
C PRO A 167 -4.37 13.41 13.57
N ARG A 168 -4.58 13.97 14.78
CA ARG A 168 -4.55 13.17 16.03
C ARG A 168 -5.60 12.04 16.02
N GLU A 169 -6.81 12.31 15.61
CA GLU A 169 -7.90 11.34 15.63
C GLU A 169 -7.61 10.11 14.75
N PRO A 170 -7.36 10.22 13.44
CA PRO A 170 -6.97 9.06 12.63
C PRO A 170 -5.65 8.43 13.09
N ARG A 171 -4.72 9.20 13.65
CA ARG A 171 -3.48 8.65 14.21
C ARG A 171 -3.77 7.68 15.37
N LEU A 172 -4.64 8.06 16.31
CA LEU A 172 -5.04 7.20 17.41
C LEU A 172 -5.75 5.94 16.90
N ALA A 173 -6.70 6.09 15.97
CA ALA A 173 -7.43 4.97 15.37
C ALA A 173 -6.48 3.95 14.69
N VAL A 174 -5.49 4.44 13.93
CA VAL A 174 -4.51 3.58 13.27
C VAL A 174 -3.63 2.83 14.27
N TRP A 175 -3.14 3.49 15.33
CA TRP A 175 -2.36 2.81 16.36
C TRP A 175 -3.17 1.78 17.16
N GLN A 176 -4.46 2.05 17.44
CA GLN A 176 -5.34 1.06 18.04
C GLN A 176 -5.52 -0.18 17.15
N ARG A 177 -5.64 0.01 15.84
CA ARG A 177 -5.70 -1.11 14.89
C ARG A 177 -4.41 -1.92 14.86
N ILE A 178 -3.26 -1.26 14.84
CA ILE A 178 -1.95 -1.94 14.87
C ILE A 178 -1.82 -2.83 16.11
N ALA A 179 -2.33 -2.37 17.26
CA ALA A 179 -2.26 -3.14 18.49
C ALA A 179 -3.25 -4.32 18.56
N ALA A 180 -4.29 -4.29 17.72
CA ALA A 180 -5.31 -5.34 17.67
C ALA A 180 -5.02 -6.44 16.63
N ASP A 181 -4.20 -6.14 15.62
CA ASP A 181 -3.80 -7.04 14.52
C ASP A 181 -2.55 -7.84 14.87
#